data_954c1a2b83af7e5a0f65957228ae5920
#
_entry.id   954c1a2b83af7e5a0f65957228ae5920
#
_cell.length_a   1.000
_cell.length_b   1.000
_cell.length_c   1.000
_cell.angle_alpha   90.00
_cell.angle_beta   90.00
_cell.angle_gamma   90.00
#
_symmetry.space_group_name_H-M   'P 1'
#
loop_
_entity.id
_entity.type
_entity.pdbx_description
1 polymer ?
#
loop_
_entity_poly.entity_id
_entity_poly.type
_entity_poly.pdbx_seq_one_letter_code
_entity_poly.pdbx_strand_id
1 'polypeptide(L)'
;SALLVLSIARRVVMPTRSGPNTKILAVDTGAQTIELARTLDTELPGRYGLYTTGTYGYVKLGAVLSADSTTVRRKLLTQIEPGARVDRDAGFSGWYYSAPSELHLPWSNVLIGSPAGPCPAWFFPAASSTWVIQVHGRGTTRAECLRAVPVLHAAGLPNLVVSYRNDGEAPRNRGGAYALGAAEWRDVDAA
;
A
#
# COMPACT_ATOMS: atom_id res chain seq x y z
N SER A 1 8.86 -19.25 27.74
CA SER A 1 7.83 -19.14 28.68
C SER A 1 6.59 -18.43 28.12
N ALA A 2 5.47 -18.49 28.85
CA ALA A 2 4.14 -18.04 28.41
C ALA A 2 4.11 -16.57 27.91
N LEU A 3 4.83 -15.66 28.56
CA LEU A 3 4.90 -14.24 28.15
C LEU A 3 5.51 -14.04 26.77
N LEU A 4 6.52 -14.80 26.40
CA LEU A 4 7.15 -14.74 25.07
C LEU A 4 6.17 -15.24 24.01
N VAL A 5 5.50 -16.37 24.25
CA VAL A 5 4.49 -16.92 23.34
C VAL A 5 3.34 -15.92 23.13
N LEU A 6 2.85 -15.32 24.21
CA LEU A 6 1.79 -14.31 24.13
C LEU A 6 2.23 -13.05 23.35
N SER A 7 3.47 -12.60 23.56
CA SER A 7 4.04 -11.46 22.82
C SER A 7 4.14 -11.74 21.33
N ILE A 8 4.62 -12.93 20.95
CA ILE A 8 4.73 -13.35 19.55
C ILE A 8 3.33 -13.46 18.91
N ALA A 9 2.40 -14.17 19.57
CA ALA A 9 1.04 -14.33 19.09
C ALA A 9 0.37 -12.97 18.89
N ARG A 10 0.54 -12.03 19.84
CA ARG A 10 0.00 -10.67 19.72
C ARG A 10 0.54 -9.91 18.51
N ARG A 11 1.83 -10.03 18.20
CA ARG A 11 2.44 -9.40 17.01
C ARG A 11 1.84 -9.91 15.70
N VAL A 12 1.43 -11.18 15.66
CA VAL A 12 0.82 -11.79 14.47
C VAL A 12 -0.60 -11.29 14.25
N VAL A 13 -1.40 -11.16 15.31
CA VAL A 13 -2.83 -10.87 15.20
C VAL A 13 -3.19 -9.38 15.31
N MET A 14 -2.30 -8.55 15.87
CA MET A 14 -2.59 -7.12 15.99
C MET A 14 -2.20 -6.37 14.72
N PRO A 15 -3.04 -5.44 14.24
CA PRO A 15 -2.69 -4.56 13.13
C PRO A 15 -1.46 -3.71 13.51
N THR A 16 -0.38 -3.90 12.77
CA THR A 16 0.85 -3.11 12.93
C THR A 16 1.30 -2.61 11.57
N ARG A 17 1.78 -1.38 11.53
CA ARG A 17 2.44 -0.87 10.32
C ARG A 17 3.81 -1.54 10.17
N SER A 18 4.20 -1.86 8.94
CA SER A 18 5.56 -2.32 8.64
C SER A 18 6.56 -1.21 9.01
N GLY A 19 7.64 -1.61 9.67
CA GLY A 19 8.75 -0.71 9.97
C GLY A 19 9.58 -0.37 8.73
N PRO A 20 10.59 0.53 8.88
CA PRO A 20 11.54 0.81 7.82
C PRO A 20 12.26 -0.47 7.36
N ASN A 21 12.43 -0.62 6.03
CA ASN A 21 13.11 -1.75 5.41
C ASN A 21 14.24 -1.34 4.47
N THR A 22 14.49 -0.03 4.33
CA THR A 22 15.59 0.52 3.55
C THR A 22 16.11 1.82 4.17
N LYS A 23 17.20 2.32 3.63
CA LYS A 23 17.80 3.61 4.03
C LYS A 23 17.90 4.54 2.84
N ILE A 24 17.58 5.81 3.07
CA ILE A 24 17.84 6.91 2.17
C ILE A 24 19.28 7.38 2.45
N LEU A 25 20.11 7.35 1.45
CA LEU A 25 21.53 7.73 1.53
C LEU A 25 21.74 9.16 1.09
N ALA A 26 21.06 9.59 0.01
CA ALA A 26 21.08 10.95 -0.50
C ALA A 26 19.79 11.31 -1.24
N VAL A 27 19.47 12.60 -1.26
CA VAL A 27 18.39 13.19 -2.07
C VAL A 27 18.96 14.37 -2.82
N ASP A 28 18.85 14.36 -4.14
CA ASP A 28 19.18 15.48 -5.01
C ASP A 28 17.88 16.15 -5.47
N THR A 29 17.57 17.29 -4.84
CA THR A 29 16.35 18.04 -5.12
C THR A 29 16.42 18.80 -6.45
N GLY A 30 17.60 19.08 -6.98
CA GLY A 30 17.79 19.69 -8.30
C GLY A 30 17.52 18.69 -9.43
N ALA A 31 18.15 17.52 -9.36
CA ALA A 31 17.98 16.45 -10.35
C ALA A 31 16.70 15.61 -10.10
N GLN A 32 16.00 15.81 -8.97
CA GLN A 32 14.88 14.99 -8.51
C GLN A 32 15.23 13.51 -8.54
N THR A 33 16.29 13.15 -7.80
CA THR A 33 16.74 11.76 -7.65
C THR A 33 16.99 11.42 -6.19
N ILE A 34 16.93 10.14 -5.87
CA ILE A 34 17.17 9.61 -4.55
C ILE A 34 18.10 8.41 -4.62
N GLU A 35 19.04 8.33 -3.69
CA GLU A 35 19.88 7.17 -3.49
C GLU A 35 19.40 6.37 -2.27
N LEU A 36 19.19 5.10 -2.50
CA LEU A 36 18.73 4.13 -1.48
C LEU A 36 19.83 3.09 -1.25
N ALA A 37 19.88 2.53 -0.05
CA ALA A 37 20.65 1.32 0.18
C ALA A 37 20.14 0.21 -0.76
N ARG A 38 21.07 -0.50 -1.41
CA ARG A 38 20.74 -1.58 -2.33
C ARG A 38 20.19 -2.79 -1.56
N THR A 39 19.02 -3.24 -1.97
CA THR A 39 18.38 -4.49 -1.53
C THR A 39 17.72 -5.14 -2.75
N LEU A 40 17.27 -6.39 -2.63
CA LEU A 40 16.53 -7.06 -3.70
C LEU A 40 15.27 -6.27 -4.11
N ASP A 41 14.64 -5.56 -3.16
CA ASP A 41 13.44 -4.76 -3.44
C ASP A 41 13.79 -3.42 -4.10
N THR A 42 14.80 -2.70 -3.60
CA THR A 42 15.11 -1.35 -4.07
C THR A 42 15.64 -1.31 -5.50
N GLU A 43 16.15 -2.41 -6.04
CA GLU A 43 16.62 -2.54 -7.42
C GLU A 43 15.55 -3.02 -8.41
N LEU A 44 14.35 -3.41 -7.94
CA LEU A 44 13.27 -3.87 -8.81
C LEU A 44 12.87 -2.78 -9.83
N PRO A 45 12.69 -3.13 -11.12
CA PRO A 45 12.24 -2.18 -12.13
C PRO A 45 10.80 -1.74 -11.87
N GLY A 46 10.45 -0.51 -12.31
CA GLY A 46 9.09 0.00 -12.20
C GLY A 46 8.94 1.15 -11.21
N ARG A 47 7.68 1.40 -10.79
CA ARG A 47 7.27 2.48 -9.90
C ARG A 47 6.93 1.94 -8.52
N TYR A 48 7.41 2.61 -7.48
CA TYR A 48 7.24 2.20 -6.08
C TYR A 48 6.91 3.41 -5.20
N GLY A 49 6.43 3.13 -4.01
CA GLY A 49 6.26 4.11 -2.95
C GLY A 49 7.39 4.00 -1.93
N LEU A 50 7.66 5.10 -1.25
CA LEU A 50 8.61 5.15 -0.15
C LEU A 50 7.97 5.92 1.01
N TYR A 51 7.71 5.22 2.11
CA TYR A 51 7.29 5.83 3.36
C TYR A 51 8.51 6.39 4.08
N THR A 52 8.44 7.64 4.48
CA THR A 52 9.52 8.31 5.20
C THR A 52 8.93 9.18 6.31
N THR A 53 9.76 9.69 7.18
CA THR A 53 9.44 10.74 8.14
C THR A 53 10.07 12.05 7.71
N GLY A 54 9.66 13.17 8.29
CA GLY A 54 10.10 14.51 7.89
C GLY A 54 9.01 15.28 7.16
N THR A 55 9.39 16.11 6.18
CA THR A 55 8.45 16.98 5.45
C THR A 55 7.44 16.20 4.61
N TYR A 56 7.88 15.11 4.00
CA TYR A 56 7.04 14.25 3.18
C TYR A 56 6.89 12.89 3.86
N GLY A 57 5.67 12.51 4.22
CA GLY A 57 5.38 11.20 4.81
C GLY A 57 5.41 10.05 3.80
N TYR A 58 5.27 10.39 2.51
CA TYR A 58 5.26 9.42 1.41
C TYR A 58 5.77 10.09 0.14
N VAL A 59 6.66 9.39 -0.58
CA VAL A 59 7.17 9.85 -1.88
C VAL A 59 7.08 8.75 -2.93
N LYS A 60 6.90 9.13 -4.19
CA LYS A 60 6.80 8.22 -5.33
C LYS A 60 8.12 8.11 -6.07
N LEU A 61 8.50 6.87 -6.33
CA LEU A 61 9.73 6.51 -7.01
C LEU A 61 9.45 6.03 -8.43
N GLY A 62 10.26 6.49 -9.36
CA GLY A 62 10.27 6.05 -10.75
C GLY A 62 11.35 4.99 -11.01
N ALA A 63 11.85 5.00 -12.24
CA ALA A 63 12.84 4.05 -12.72
C ALA A 63 14.14 4.06 -11.91
N VAL A 64 14.82 2.94 -11.89
CA VAL A 64 16.24 2.83 -11.52
C VAL A 64 17.06 3.55 -12.59
N LEU A 65 17.91 4.48 -12.18
CA LEU A 65 18.81 5.24 -13.05
C LEU A 65 20.20 4.63 -13.08
N SER A 66 20.67 4.16 -11.93
CA SER A 66 21.94 3.42 -11.78
C SER A 66 21.90 2.59 -10.51
N ALA A 67 22.75 1.56 -10.47
CA ALA A 67 22.99 0.77 -9.28
C ALA A 67 24.46 0.35 -9.24
N ASP A 68 25.03 0.27 -8.05
CA ASP A 68 26.35 -0.31 -7.78
C ASP A 68 26.24 -1.43 -6.74
N SER A 69 27.33 -1.85 -6.11
CA SER A 69 27.32 -2.94 -5.12
C SER A 69 26.52 -2.62 -3.85
N THR A 70 26.32 -1.35 -3.51
CA THR A 70 25.77 -0.90 -2.22
C THR A 70 24.58 0.04 -2.35
N THR A 71 24.44 0.71 -3.49
CA THR A 71 23.45 1.77 -3.70
C THR A 71 22.60 1.55 -4.95
N VAL A 72 21.39 2.10 -4.90
CA VAL A 72 20.48 2.20 -6.06
C VAL A 72 19.99 3.63 -6.16
N ARG A 73 20.21 4.28 -7.30
CA ARG A 73 19.73 5.62 -7.61
C ARG A 73 18.46 5.53 -8.43
N ARG A 74 17.41 6.20 -7.96
CA ARG A 74 16.08 6.21 -8.59
C ARG A 74 15.61 7.62 -8.87
N LYS A 75 14.75 7.75 -9.89
CA LYS A 75 14.04 9.00 -10.15
C LYS A 75 13.00 9.24 -9.05
N LEU A 76 12.96 10.46 -8.51
CA LEU A 76 11.83 10.95 -7.71
C LEU A 76 10.72 11.41 -8.66
N LEU A 77 9.47 11.00 -8.37
CA LEU A 77 8.26 11.45 -9.06
C LEU A 77 7.46 12.42 -8.19
N THR A 78 7.63 12.36 -6.87
CA THR A 78 7.19 13.43 -5.97
C THR A 78 8.23 14.53 -5.99
N GLN A 79 7.81 15.75 -6.30
CA GLN A 79 8.69 16.93 -6.22
C GLN A 79 9.10 17.16 -4.77
N ILE A 80 10.40 17.18 -4.51
CA ILE A 80 10.96 17.50 -3.20
C ILE A 80 11.63 18.87 -3.30
N GLU A 81 11.19 19.80 -2.45
CA GLU A 81 11.71 21.16 -2.40
C GLU A 81 13.08 21.20 -1.72
N PRO A 82 13.96 22.14 -2.13
CA PRO A 82 15.23 22.37 -1.44
C PRO A 82 15.01 22.69 0.04
N GLY A 83 15.80 22.06 0.91
CA GLY A 83 15.70 22.23 2.36
C GLY A 83 14.61 21.38 3.04
N ALA A 84 13.83 20.60 2.30
CA ALA A 84 12.90 19.67 2.89
C ALA A 84 13.64 18.59 3.70
N ARG A 85 13.11 18.29 4.89
CA ARG A 85 13.66 17.22 5.72
C ARG A 85 13.20 15.88 5.21
N VAL A 86 14.16 14.99 4.94
CA VAL A 86 13.93 13.58 4.59
C VAL A 86 14.79 12.74 5.54
N ASP A 87 14.16 11.92 6.35
CA ASP A 87 14.87 11.09 7.31
C ASP A 87 15.50 9.88 6.60
N ARG A 88 16.53 9.30 7.24
CA ARG A 88 17.33 8.22 6.64
C ARG A 88 16.60 6.87 6.56
N ASP A 89 15.77 6.56 7.55
CA ASP A 89 15.06 5.29 7.60
C ASP A 89 13.73 5.41 6.84
N ALA A 90 13.48 4.46 5.93
CA ALA A 90 12.32 4.48 5.07
C ALA A 90 11.75 3.09 4.80
N GLY A 91 10.46 3.03 4.46
CA GLY A 91 9.77 1.83 4.04
C GLY A 91 9.56 1.80 2.53
N PHE A 92 10.34 1.01 1.81
CA PHE A 92 10.12 0.76 0.39
C PHE A 92 8.93 -0.18 0.20
N SER A 93 7.99 0.18 -0.68
CA SER A 93 6.71 -0.50 -0.81
C SER A 93 6.22 -0.57 -2.26
N GLY A 94 5.54 -1.66 -2.60
CA GLY A 94 4.76 -1.78 -3.83
C GLY A 94 3.52 -0.87 -3.87
N TRP A 95 3.10 -0.32 -2.78
CA TRP A 95 2.00 0.63 -2.69
C TRP A 95 2.41 1.97 -3.34
N TYR A 96 1.90 2.23 -4.54
CA TYR A 96 2.25 3.39 -5.34
C TYR A 96 1.15 4.45 -5.39
N TYR A 97 -0.11 4.04 -5.51
CA TYR A 97 -1.27 4.92 -5.52
C TYR A 97 -1.88 5.03 -4.12
N SER A 98 -2.22 6.23 -3.69
CA SER A 98 -2.84 6.50 -2.39
C SER A 98 -4.35 6.70 -2.49
N ALA A 99 -4.85 7.09 -3.68
CA ALA A 99 -6.25 7.37 -3.92
C ALA A 99 -6.68 6.95 -5.33
N PRO A 100 -7.96 6.55 -5.51
CA PRO A 100 -8.47 6.11 -6.81
C PRO A 100 -8.43 7.22 -7.88
N SER A 101 -8.53 8.50 -7.50
CA SER A 101 -8.43 9.65 -8.38
C SER A 101 -7.10 9.73 -9.15
N GLU A 102 -6.03 9.15 -8.62
CA GLU A 102 -4.72 9.13 -9.27
C GLU A 102 -4.67 8.23 -10.51
N LEU A 103 -5.65 7.34 -10.69
CA LEU A 103 -5.73 6.46 -11.84
C LEU A 103 -6.35 7.13 -13.07
N HIS A 104 -7.00 8.29 -12.90
CA HIS A 104 -7.74 9.01 -13.97
C HIS A 104 -8.78 8.12 -14.68
N LEU A 105 -9.36 7.16 -13.96
CA LEU A 105 -10.44 6.28 -14.41
C LEU A 105 -11.75 6.69 -13.74
N PRO A 106 -12.92 6.41 -14.34
CA PRO A 106 -14.19 6.53 -13.63
C PRO A 106 -14.22 5.64 -12.39
N TRP A 107 -14.66 6.18 -11.27
CA TRP A 107 -14.79 5.42 -10.02
C TRP A 107 -15.85 6.02 -9.11
N SER A 108 -16.31 5.24 -8.14
CA SER A 108 -17.23 5.69 -7.09
C SER A 108 -16.91 5.04 -5.75
N ASN A 109 -17.29 5.73 -4.66
CA ASN A 109 -17.30 5.10 -3.33
C ASN A 109 -18.56 4.27 -3.20
N VAL A 110 -18.42 3.07 -2.66
CA VAL A 110 -19.52 2.18 -2.31
C VAL A 110 -19.33 1.63 -0.90
N LEU A 111 -20.41 1.20 -0.28
CA LEU A 111 -20.41 0.55 1.03
C LEU A 111 -20.93 -0.87 0.89
N ILE A 112 -20.15 -1.82 1.36
CA ILE A 112 -20.50 -3.24 1.41
C ILE A 112 -21.16 -3.51 2.77
N GLY A 113 -22.38 -4.03 2.78
CA GLY A 113 -23.12 -4.38 3.98
C GLY A 113 -22.62 -5.68 4.60
N SER A 114 -21.51 -5.64 5.32
CA SER A 114 -20.94 -6.84 5.96
C SER A 114 -21.53 -7.12 7.35
N PRO A 115 -21.39 -8.35 7.89
CA PRO A 115 -21.79 -8.68 9.25
C PRO A 115 -21.06 -7.88 10.35
N ALA A 116 -19.92 -7.30 10.03
CA ALA A 116 -19.15 -6.44 10.94
C ALA A 116 -19.62 -4.97 10.91
N GLY A 117 -20.44 -4.61 9.93
CA GLY A 117 -20.88 -3.25 9.61
C GLY A 117 -20.46 -2.85 8.20
N PRO A 118 -20.77 -1.60 7.77
CA PRO A 118 -20.49 -1.15 6.41
C PRO A 118 -18.99 -1.07 6.17
N CYS A 119 -18.49 -1.85 5.20
CA CYS A 119 -17.10 -1.82 4.75
C CYS A 119 -16.99 -0.92 3.51
N PRO A 120 -16.12 0.12 3.53
CA PRO A 120 -15.93 0.98 2.38
C PRO A 120 -15.26 0.22 1.23
N ALA A 121 -15.64 0.53 -0.01
CA ALA A 121 -14.99 0.01 -1.20
C ALA A 121 -14.92 1.09 -2.29
N TRP A 122 -14.05 0.87 -3.28
CA TRP A 122 -14.01 1.65 -4.51
C TRP A 122 -14.47 0.78 -5.67
N PHE A 123 -15.40 1.30 -6.45
CA PHE A 123 -15.90 0.65 -7.64
C PHE A 123 -15.41 1.37 -8.90
N PHE A 124 -14.80 0.63 -9.82
CA PHE A 124 -14.36 1.08 -11.13
C PHE A 124 -15.21 0.35 -12.18
N PRO A 125 -16.18 1.04 -12.82
CA PRO A 125 -17.06 0.42 -13.82
C PRO A 125 -16.30 0.06 -15.10
N ALA A 126 -16.70 -1.04 -15.73
CA ALA A 126 -16.26 -1.43 -17.07
C ALA A 126 -17.37 -2.26 -17.75
N ALA A 127 -17.16 -2.68 -18.99
CA ALA A 127 -18.22 -3.25 -19.83
C ALA A 127 -18.55 -4.73 -19.56
N SER A 128 -17.63 -5.49 -18.97
CA SER A 128 -17.83 -6.93 -18.72
C SER A 128 -18.86 -7.19 -17.60
N SER A 129 -19.58 -8.30 -17.74
CA SER A 129 -20.38 -8.86 -16.65
C SER A 129 -19.55 -9.66 -15.63
N THR A 130 -18.30 -9.99 -15.95
CA THR A 130 -17.35 -10.63 -15.03
C THR A 130 -16.61 -9.58 -14.25
N TRP A 131 -16.69 -9.62 -12.94
CA TRP A 131 -16.09 -8.65 -12.02
C TRP A 131 -14.80 -9.16 -11.41
N VAL A 132 -13.96 -8.24 -10.96
CA VAL A 132 -12.79 -8.53 -10.13
C VAL A 132 -12.99 -7.89 -8.77
N ILE A 133 -13.00 -8.71 -7.72
CA ILE A 133 -12.95 -8.24 -6.34
C ILE A 133 -11.48 -8.28 -5.91
N GLN A 134 -10.94 -7.13 -5.53
CA GLN A 134 -9.56 -6.99 -5.10
C GLN A 134 -9.50 -6.85 -3.59
N VAL A 135 -8.73 -7.74 -2.96
CA VAL A 135 -8.57 -7.85 -1.51
C VAL A 135 -7.12 -7.61 -1.16
N HIS A 136 -6.86 -6.62 -0.33
CA HIS A 136 -5.50 -6.27 0.10
C HIS A 136 -4.95 -7.24 1.16
N GLY A 137 -3.63 -7.19 1.37
CA GLY A 137 -2.94 -8.00 2.37
C GLY A 137 -3.14 -7.52 3.80
N ARG A 138 -2.74 -8.36 4.76
CA ARG A 138 -2.75 -8.01 6.19
C ARG A 138 -1.79 -6.84 6.48
N GLY A 139 -2.26 -5.87 7.28
CA GLY A 139 -1.45 -4.72 7.71
C GLY A 139 -1.35 -3.59 6.70
N THR A 140 -2.15 -3.65 5.64
CA THR A 140 -2.28 -2.63 4.61
C THR A 140 -3.74 -2.25 4.41
N THR A 141 -4.07 -1.43 3.42
CA THR A 141 -5.42 -0.99 3.08
C THR A 141 -5.74 -1.26 1.62
N ARG A 142 -7.00 -1.08 1.24
CA ARG A 142 -7.47 -1.24 -0.16
C ARG A 142 -6.65 -0.44 -1.18
N ALA A 143 -5.98 0.65 -0.80
CA ALA A 143 -5.15 1.44 -1.70
C ALA A 143 -3.97 0.64 -2.31
N GLU A 144 -3.50 -0.42 -1.64
CA GLU A 144 -2.49 -1.32 -2.18
C GLU A 144 -2.94 -1.98 -3.50
N CYS A 145 -4.23 -2.29 -3.61
CA CYS A 145 -4.80 -2.93 -4.79
C CYS A 145 -4.92 -2.01 -6.01
N LEU A 146 -4.89 -0.68 -5.83
CA LEU A 146 -5.02 0.27 -6.93
C LEU A 146 -4.01 0.04 -8.05
N ARG A 147 -2.87 -0.58 -7.73
CA ARG A 147 -1.83 -0.89 -8.73
C ARG A 147 -2.30 -1.85 -9.82
N ALA A 148 -3.22 -2.76 -9.53
CA ALA A 148 -3.74 -3.73 -10.48
C ALA A 148 -4.93 -3.19 -11.29
N VAL A 149 -5.64 -2.18 -10.78
CA VAL A 149 -6.85 -1.64 -11.43
C VAL A 149 -6.65 -1.23 -12.87
N PRO A 150 -5.58 -0.48 -13.28
CA PRO A 150 -5.43 -0.08 -14.67
C PRO A 150 -5.34 -1.26 -15.66
N VAL A 151 -4.66 -2.33 -15.26
CA VAL A 151 -4.48 -3.52 -16.12
C VAL A 151 -5.80 -4.27 -16.27
N LEU A 152 -6.51 -4.48 -15.17
CA LEU A 152 -7.78 -5.19 -15.15
C LEU A 152 -8.89 -4.38 -15.83
N HIS A 153 -8.91 -3.07 -15.62
CA HIS A 153 -9.85 -2.16 -16.29
C HIS A 153 -9.61 -2.10 -17.80
N ALA A 154 -8.35 -2.08 -18.24
CA ALA A 154 -8.01 -2.14 -19.67
C ALA A 154 -8.43 -3.46 -20.33
N ALA A 155 -8.54 -4.54 -19.55
CA ALA A 155 -9.12 -5.81 -19.98
C ALA A 155 -10.67 -5.81 -20.00
N GLY A 156 -11.31 -4.66 -19.71
CA GLY A 156 -12.77 -4.50 -19.71
C GLY A 156 -13.46 -5.02 -18.45
N LEU A 157 -12.71 -5.35 -17.39
CA LEU A 157 -13.26 -5.94 -16.16
C LEU A 157 -13.61 -4.84 -15.14
N PRO A 158 -14.85 -4.76 -14.65
CA PRO A 158 -15.18 -3.94 -13.48
C PRO A 158 -14.38 -4.40 -12.27
N ASN A 159 -13.89 -3.42 -11.49
CA ASN A 159 -13.08 -3.70 -10.30
C ASN A 159 -13.80 -3.20 -9.06
N LEU A 160 -13.91 -4.05 -8.04
CA LEU A 160 -14.36 -3.70 -6.70
C LEU A 160 -13.19 -3.88 -5.73
N VAL A 161 -12.68 -2.77 -5.23
CA VAL A 161 -11.52 -2.73 -4.32
C VAL A 161 -12.04 -2.55 -2.90
N VAL A 162 -12.00 -3.62 -2.11
CA VAL A 162 -12.73 -3.70 -0.84
C VAL A 162 -11.82 -3.48 0.38
N SER A 163 -12.38 -2.83 1.40
CA SER A 163 -11.88 -2.87 2.77
C SER A 163 -12.57 -4.01 3.52
N TYR A 164 -11.88 -4.58 4.50
CA TYR A 164 -12.44 -5.56 5.43
C TYR A 164 -12.08 -5.21 6.87
N ARG A 165 -12.76 -5.83 7.85
CA ARG A 165 -12.58 -5.52 9.28
C ARG A 165 -11.12 -5.44 9.71
N ASN A 166 -10.82 -4.48 10.58
CA ASN A 166 -9.51 -4.23 11.18
C ASN A 166 -8.43 -3.67 10.25
N ASP A 167 -8.73 -3.29 9.00
CA ASP A 167 -7.76 -2.69 8.07
C ASP A 167 -7.48 -1.19 8.34
N GLY A 168 -8.22 -0.59 9.26
CA GLY A 168 -8.12 0.82 9.63
C GLY A 168 -9.18 1.72 9.00
N GLU A 169 -9.85 1.27 7.93
CA GLU A 169 -10.91 1.98 7.22
C GLU A 169 -12.29 1.35 7.46
N ALA A 170 -12.34 0.02 7.54
CA ALA A 170 -13.55 -0.74 7.86
C ALA A 170 -13.77 -0.90 9.38
N PRO A 171 -14.99 -1.32 9.81
CA PRO A 171 -15.28 -1.54 11.21
C PRO A 171 -14.30 -2.50 11.90
N ARG A 172 -14.07 -2.28 13.19
CA ARG A 172 -13.23 -3.16 14.01
C ARG A 172 -14.09 -4.25 14.65
N ASN A 173 -13.57 -5.47 14.74
CA ASN A 173 -14.16 -6.47 15.63
C ASN A 173 -13.89 -6.13 17.11
N ARG A 174 -14.55 -6.84 18.04
CA ARG A 174 -14.46 -6.56 19.48
C ARG A 174 -13.04 -6.55 20.06
N GLY A 175 -12.11 -7.26 19.47
CA GLY A 175 -10.74 -7.34 19.95
C GLY A 175 -9.75 -6.49 19.15
N GLY A 176 -10.18 -5.90 18.03
CA GLY A 176 -9.32 -5.18 17.09
C GLY A 176 -8.20 -6.04 16.49
N ALA A 177 -8.24 -7.36 16.70
CA ALA A 177 -7.24 -8.30 16.22
C ALA A 177 -7.68 -8.96 14.91
N TYR A 178 -6.75 -9.25 14.02
CA TYR A 178 -7.01 -10.05 12.83
C TYR A 178 -7.36 -11.49 13.23
N ALA A 179 -8.36 -12.05 12.56
CA ALA A 179 -8.71 -13.46 12.66
C ALA A 179 -8.01 -14.32 11.59
N LEU A 180 -7.04 -13.73 10.87
CA LEU A 180 -6.23 -14.37 9.83
C LEU A 180 -7.06 -15.09 8.75
N GLY A 181 -8.15 -14.45 8.34
CA GLY A 181 -9.09 -14.97 7.36
C GLY A 181 -10.32 -15.66 7.97
N ALA A 182 -10.27 -16.14 9.20
CA ALA A 182 -11.37 -16.88 9.83
C ALA A 182 -12.66 -16.04 10.05
N ALA A 183 -12.56 -14.72 10.05
CA ALA A 183 -13.69 -13.80 10.15
C ALA A 183 -13.75 -12.81 8.99
N GLU A 184 -12.61 -12.39 8.46
CA GLU A 184 -12.46 -11.38 7.40
C GLU A 184 -13.13 -11.82 6.10
N TRP A 185 -13.13 -13.14 5.79
CA TRP A 185 -13.74 -13.68 4.58
C TRP A 185 -15.23 -13.31 4.44
N ARG A 186 -15.95 -13.14 5.57
CA ARG A 186 -17.37 -12.76 5.54
C ARG A 186 -17.62 -11.35 5.03
N ASP A 187 -16.64 -10.46 5.19
CA ASP A 187 -16.72 -9.08 4.67
C ASP A 187 -16.48 -9.07 3.16
N VAL A 188 -15.62 -9.97 2.68
CA VAL A 188 -15.36 -10.16 1.25
C VAL A 188 -16.48 -10.93 0.56
N ASP A 189 -17.08 -11.92 1.23
CA ASP A 189 -18.24 -12.68 0.72
C ASP A 189 -19.49 -11.81 0.53
N ALA A 190 -19.59 -10.73 1.29
CA ALA A 190 -20.66 -9.75 1.17
C ALA A 190 -20.48 -8.79 -0.03
N ALA A 191 -19.32 -8.79 -0.66
CA ALA A 191 -18.99 -7.89 -1.76
C ALA A 191 -19.40 -8.44 -3.12
#